data_a618d2af920e98205efd41c3280dc1fc
#
_entry.id   a618d2af920e98205efd41c3280dc1fc
#
_cell.length_a   1.000
_cell.length_b   1.000
_cell.length_c   1.000
_cell.angle_alpha   90.00
_cell.angle_beta   90.00
_cell.angle_gamma   90.00
#
_symmetry.space_group_name_H-M   'P 1'
#
loop_
_entity.id
_entity.type
_entity.pdbx_description
1 polymer ?
#
loop_
_entity_poly.entity_id
_entity_poly.type
_entity_poly.pdbx_seq_one_letter_code
_entity_poly.pdbx_strand_id
1 'polypeptide(L)'
;MGLRKGLLVAGACAALMGLSAAPASAKDLVIHAGRLIDGTGKPVRTQVSILVHDDRIVSVDAGYTTPSGAEVIDLSGSTVLPGLIDDHVHITQSFHKGDPIHTAMTRTSFDDEIDAVVNARNTLMAGFTSARDVGGDTQVVVALKNAIKGGLIPGPRLWVAGTPLGPTGGHGDAANGLDPELEHPGWT
;
A
#
# COMPACT_ATOMS: atom_id res chain seq x y z
N MET A 1 3.75 -52.03 57.08
CA MET A 1 3.35 -50.73 57.69
C MET A 1 4.18 -49.66 56.99
N GLY A 2 3.65 -49.02 55.97
CA GLY A 2 4.36 -48.01 55.18
C GLY A 2 3.38 -46.97 54.71
N LEU A 3 3.41 -45.79 55.35
CA LEU A 3 2.60 -44.62 55.01
C LEU A 3 3.00 -44.06 53.67
N ARG A 4 2.08 -43.98 52.73
CA ARG A 4 2.20 -43.21 51.49
C ARG A 4 1.82 -41.74 51.77
N LYS A 5 2.78 -40.84 51.68
CA LYS A 5 2.54 -39.39 51.72
C LYS A 5 2.02 -38.97 50.35
N GLY A 6 0.77 -38.51 50.29
CA GLY A 6 0.19 -37.89 49.10
C GLY A 6 0.71 -36.46 48.95
N LEU A 7 1.25 -36.15 47.77
CA LEU A 7 1.69 -34.83 47.40
C LEU A 7 0.52 -34.09 46.75
N LEU A 8 -0.03 -33.09 47.42
CA LEU A 8 -1.02 -32.18 46.89
C LEU A 8 -0.30 -31.16 45.99
N VAL A 9 -0.52 -31.25 44.69
CA VAL A 9 -0.11 -30.24 43.72
C VAL A 9 -1.21 -29.17 43.68
N ALA A 10 -0.95 -28.02 44.29
CA ALA A 10 -1.81 -26.86 44.16
C ALA A 10 -1.56 -26.21 42.78
N GLY A 11 -2.56 -26.35 41.87
CA GLY A 11 -2.58 -25.68 40.57
C GLY A 11 -2.81 -24.18 40.76
N ALA A 12 -1.82 -23.37 40.45
CA ALA A 12 -1.98 -21.93 40.33
C ALA A 12 -2.65 -21.60 39.02
N CYS A 13 -3.96 -21.28 39.04
CA CYS A 13 -4.64 -20.66 37.91
C CYS A 13 -4.09 -19.24 37.72
N ALA A 14 -3.22 -19.05 36.73
CA ALA A 14 -2.82 -17.74 36.26
C ALA A 14 -4.01 -17.08 35.57
N ALA A 15 -4.57 -16.06 36.20
CA ALA A 15 -5.57 -15.19 35.57
C ALA A 15 -4.87 -14.41 34.45
N LEU A 16 -5.12 -14.80 33.21
CA LEU A 16 -4.81 -13.95 32.04
C LEU A 16 -5.73 -12.72 32.13
N MET A 17 -5.20 -11.63 32.67
CA MET A 17 -5.82 -10.31 32.49
C MET A 17 -5.75 -9.97 31.02
N GLY A 18 -6.88 -10.08 30.31
CA GLY A 18 -7.02 -9.61 28.97
C GLY A 18 -6.71 -8.12 28.93
N LEU A 19 -5.59 -7.75 28.30
CA LEU A 19 -5.38 -6.38 27.88
C LEU A 19 -6.49 -6.09 26.86
N SER A 20 -7.56 -5.47 27.31
CA SER A 20 -8.53 -4.84 26.42
C SER A 20 -7.79 -3.72 25.71
N ALA A 21 -7.43 -3.89 24.44
CA ALA A 21 -7.00 -2.79 23.61
C ALA A 21 -8.11 -1.73 23.69
N ALA A 22 -7.81 -0.57 24.26
CA ALA A 22 -8.73 0.56 24.21
C ALA A 22 -9.09 0.81 22.74
N PRO A 23 -10.39 1.00 22.41
CA PRO A 23 -10.75 1.35 21.07
C PRO A 23 -9.96 2.60 20.67
N ALA A 24 -9.29 2.56 19.52
CA ALA A 24 -8.65 3.76 18.98
C ALA A 24 -9.76 4.83 18.89
N SER A 25 -9.60 5.92 19.64
CA SER A 25 -10.55 7.03 19.60
C SER A 25 -10.58 7.54 18.18
N ALA A 26 -11.79 7.60 17.61
CA ALA A 26 -12.04 8.26 16.34
C ALA A 26 -11.40 9.65 16.36
N LYS A 27 -10.54 9.95 15.36
CA LYS A 27 -9.76 11.18 15.33
C LYS A 27 -10.30 12.09 14.25
N ASP A 28 -10.77 13.27 14.66
CA ASP A 28 -11.14 14.31 13.73
C ASP A 28 -9.89 15.03 13.23
N LEU A 29 -9.78 15.14 11.91
CA LEU A 29 -8.72 15.86 11.22
C LEU A 29 -9.38 16.91 10.33
N VAL A 30 -8.87 18.13 10.33
CA VAL A 30 -9.29 19.17 9.37
C VAL A 30 -8.10 19.63 8.53
N ILE A 31 -8.28 19.64 7.22
CA ILE A 31 -7.30 20.18 6.29
C ILE A 31 -7.78 21.55 5.84
N HIS A 32 -6.99 22.58 6.14
CA HIS A 32 -7.21 23.94 5.63
C HIS A 32 -6.51 24.06 4.28
N ALA A 33 -7.26 24.02 3.17
CA ALA A 33 -6.74 24.14 1.82
C ALA A 33 -6.88 25.56 1.29
N GLY A 34 -5.79 26.14 0.80
CA GLY A 34 -5.83 27.45 0.14
C GLY A 34 -6.63 27.40 -1.16
N ARG A 35 -6.45 26.31 -1.91
CA ARG A 35 -7.21 25.97 -3.13
C ARG A 35 -7.57 24.51 -3.12
N LEU A 36 -8.77 24.20 -3.60
CA LEU A 36 -9.22 22.81 -3.77
C LEU A 36 -9.68 22.58 -5.21
N ILE A 37 -9.09 21.57 -5.84
CA ILE A 37 -9.53 21.01 -7.12
C ILE A 37 -10.12 19.64 -6.77
N ASP A 38 -11.45 19.52 -6.75
CA ASP A 38 -12.14 18.32 -6.24
C ASP A 38 -12.42 17.23 -7.29
N GLY A 39 -11.96 17.44 -8.53
CA GLY A 39 -12.15 16.49 -9.62
C GLY A 39 -13.57 16.46 -10.23
N THR A 40 -14.49 17.28 -9.76
CA THR A 40 -15.89 17.31 -10.24
C THR A 40 -16.09 18.12 -11.53
N GLY A 41 -15.04 18.76 -12.04
CA GLY A 41 -15.12 19.70 -13.18
C GLY A 41 -15.69 21.07 -12.82
N LYS A 42 -16.02 21.33 -11.56
CA LYS A 42 -16.46 22.63 -11.07
C LYS A 42 -15.27 23.59 -10.92
N PRO A 43 -15.51 24.91 -10.86
CA PRO A 43 -14.46 25.90 -10.58
C PRO A 43 -13.68 25.58 -9.29
N VAL A 44 -12.41 25.90 -9.29
CA VAL A 44 -11.52 25.76 -8.12
C VAL A 44 -12.14 26.52 -6.93
N ARG A 45 -12.28 25.85 -5.80
CA ARG A 45 -12.70 26.46 -4.55
C ARG A 45 -11.47 27.03 -3.82
N THR A 46 -11.65 28.13 -3.14
CA THR A 46 -10.58 28.76 -2.34
C THR A 46 -10.96 28.82 -0.88
N GLN A 47 -9.97 28.77 0.01
CA GLN A 47 -10.16 28.86 1.44
C GLN A 47 -11.26 27.89 1.93
N VAL A 48 -10.95 26.58 1.89
CA VAL A 48 -11.86 25.53 2.30
C VAL A 48 -11.29 24.71 3.44
N SER A 49 -12.18 24.22 4.29
CA SER A 49 -11.89 23.21 5.30
C SER A 49 -12.40 21.84 4.82
N ILE A 50 -11.54 20.84 4.83
CA ILE A 50 -11.90 19.45 4.55
C ILE A 50 -11.87 18.71 5.88
N LEU A 51 -13.05 18.32 6.39
CA LEU A 51 -13.17 17.58 7.63
C LEU A 51 -13.11 16.08 7.33
N VAL A 52 -12.21 15.40 8.04
CA VAL A 52 -12.02 13.95 7.95
C VAL A 52 -12.30 13.35 9.33
N HIS A 53 -13.14 12.34 9.37
CA HIS A 53 -13.39 11.52 10.53
C HIS A 53 -12.89 10.11 10.25
N ASP A 54 -11.93 9.65 11.02
CA ASP A 54 -11.17 8.42 10.76
C ASP A 54 -10.53 8.44 9.35
N ASP A 55 -11.06 7.66 8.41
CA ASP A 55 -10.58 7.54 7.03
C ASP A 55 -11.55 8.14 5.99
N ARG A 56 -12.56 8.93 6.43
CA ARG A 56 -13.62 9.46 5.58
C ARG A 56 -13.71 10.97 5.60
N ILE A 57 -13.79 11.57 4.43
CA ILE A 57 -14.18 12.98 4.30
C ILE A 57 -15.67 13.08 4.63
N VAL A 58 -15.99 13.84 5.68
CA VAL A 58 -17.38 14.03 6.13
C VAL A 58 -17.97 15.36 5.68
N SER A 59 -17.15 16.40 5.50
CA SER A 59 -17.59 17.66 4.90
C SER A 59 -16.45 18.39 4.17
N VAL A 60 -16.83 19.31 3.29
CA VAL A 60 -15.94 20.25 2.62
C VAL A 60 -16.62 21.62 2.65
N ASP A 61 -16.19 22.46 3.57
CA ASP A 61 -16.86 23.72 3.91
C ASP A 61 -16.06 24.93 3.42
N ALA A 62 -16.76 26.04 3.16
CA ALA A 62 -16.13 27.30 2.82
C ALA A 62 -15.55 27.98 4.08
N GLY A 63 -14.39 28.61 3.93
CA GLY A 63 -13.66 29.23 5.04
C GLY A 63 -12.84 28.24 5.84
N TYR A 64 -12.06 28.78 6.78
CA TYR A 64 -11.24 27.97 7.69
C TYR A 64 -11.98 27.80 9.02
N THR A 65 -12.52 26.62 9.24
CA THR A 65 -13.20 26.23 10.47
C THR A 65 -12.49 25.02 11.09
N THR A 66 -12.37 25.02 12.41
CA THR A 66 -11.72 23.92 13.14
C THR A 66 -12.69 23.43 14.20
N PRO A 67 -13.25 22.22 14.05
CA PRO A 67 -14.03 21.59 15.10
C PRO A 67 -13.21 21.43 16.38
N SER A 68 -13.89 21.51 17.52
CA SER A 68 -13.22 21.33 18.83
C SER A 68 -12.56 19.94 18.91
N GLY A 69 -11.27 19.89 19.21
CA GLY A 69 -10.52 18.66 19.35
C GLY A 69 -9.97 18.09 18.04
N ALA A 70 -10.27 18.67 16.88
CA ALA A 70 -9.72 18.23 15.60
C ALA A 70 -8.22 18.61 15.47
N GLU A 71 -7.43 17.71 14.88
CA GLU A 71 -6.08 18.03 14.46
C GLU A 71 -6.12 18.83 13.16
N VAL A 72 -5.28 19.87 13.06
CA VAL A 72 -5.25 20.75 11.88
C VAL A 72 -4.03 20.42 11.03
N ILE A 73 -4.27 20.15 9.73
CA ILE A 73 -3.23 20.18 8.69
C ILE A 73 -3.39 21.50 7.93
N ASP A 74 -2.48 22.43 8.15
CA ASP A 74 -2.51 23.72 7.46
C ASP A 74 -1.85 23.64 6.08
N LEU A 75 -2.69 23.66 5.03
CA LEU A 75 -2.33 23.77 3.62
C LEU A 75 -2.94 25.05 3.01
N SER A 76 -3.09 26.11 3.80
CA SER A 76 -3.70 27.37 3.37
C SER A 76 -2.90 28.06 2.25
N GLY A 77 -1.61 27.78 2.13
CA GLY A 77 -0.76 28.22 1.03
C GLY A 77 -0.69 27.29 -0.18
N SER A 78 -1.42 26.16 -0.16
CA SER A 78 -1.27 25.07 -1.12
C SER A 78 -2.54 24.80 -1.91
N THR A 79 -2.40 24.05 -3.01
CA THR A 79 -3.53 23.45 -3.74
C THR A 79 -3.65 21.99 -3.34
N VAL A 80 -4.83 21.62 -2.88
CA VAL A 80 -5.19 20.25 -2.51
C VAL A 80 -5.99 19.61 -3.64
N LEU A 81 -5.68 18.34 -3.95
CA LEU A 81 -6.36 17.52 -4.94
C LEU A 81 -6.70 16.16 -4.33
N PRO A 82 -7.68 15.43 -4.88
CA PRO A 82 -7.80 14.00 -4.64
C PRO A 82 -6.50 13.29 -5.04
N GLY A 83 -6.22 12.17 -4.38
CA GLY A 83 -5.07 11.34 -4.77
C GLY A 83 -5.15 10.94 -6.24
N LEU A 84 -4.00 10.97 -6.91
CA LEU A 84 -3.88 10.60 -8.32
C LEU A 84 -4.09 9.09 -8.48
N ILE A 85 -4.51 8.70 -9.69
CA ILE A 85 -4.70 7.30 -10.08
C ILE A 85 -3.81 7.04 -11.29
N ASP A 86 -3.00 5.99 -11.22
CA ASP A 86 -2.24 5.50 -12.37
C ASP A 86 -2.82 4.17 -12.84
N ASP A 87 -3.34 4.13 -14.05
CA ASP A 87 -4.02 2.95 -14.59
C ASP A 87 -3.09 1.96 -15.27
N HIS A 88 -1.78 2.24 -15.37
CA HIS A 88 -0.83 1.39 -16.06
C HIS A 88 0.55 1.46 -15.42
N VAL A 89 0.81 0.57 -14.45
CA VAL A 89 2.12 0.45 -13.82
C VAL A 89 2.63 -0.98 -13.86
N HIS A 90 3.95 -1.14 -13.70
CA HIS A 90 4.62 -2.39 -13.41
C HIS A 90 5.40 -2.19 -12.09
N ILE A 91 4.70 -2.32 -10.98
CA ILE A 91 5.19 -1.85 -9.68
C ILE A 91 6.35 -2.69 -9.14
N THR A 92 6.51 -3.91 -9.64
CA THR A 92 7.63 -4.80 -9.31
C THR A 92 8.89 -4.49 -10.10
N GLN A 93 8.79 -3.70 -11.17
CA GLN A 93 9.91 -3.43 -12.06
C GLN A 93 10.68 -2.19 -11.62
N SER A 94 12.00 -2.31 -11.61
CA SER A 94 12.93 -1.22 -11.34
C SER A 94 14.04 -1.20 -12.37
N PHE A 95 14.47 0.00 -12.78
CA PHE A 95 15.62 0.15 -13.65
C PHE A 95 16.90 0.06 -12.83
N HIS A 96 17.63 -1.04 -12.99
CA HIS A 96 18.91 -1.26 -12.33
C HIS A 96 20.07 -0.83 -13.23
N LYS A 97 21.15 -0.35 -12.61
CA LYS A 97 22.38 -0.03 -13.34
C LYS A 97 23.11 -1.33 -13.70
N GLY A 98 23.77 -1.34 -14.86
CA GLY A 98 24.60 -2.45 -15.32
C GLY A 98 24.04 -3.13 -16.57
N ASP A 99 24.52 -4.35 -16.84
CA ASP A 99 24.06 -5.16 -17.95
C ASP A 99 22.64 -5.69 -17.70
N PRO A 100 21.66 -5.35 -18.55
CA PRO A 100 20.27 -5.79 -18.37
C PRO A 100 20.13 -7.32 -18.40
N ILE A 101 20.91 -8.03 -19.22
CA ILE A 101 20.86 -9.48 -19.33
C ILE A 101 21.37 -10.11 -18.04
N HIS A 102 22.52 -9.65 -17.55
CA HIS A 102 23.05 -10.12 -16.27
C HIS A 102 22.06 -9.87 -15.14
N THR A 103 21.44 -8.70 -15.09
CA THR A 103 20.44 -8.34 -14.09
C THR A 103 19.25 -9.30 -14.16
N ALA A 104 18.70 -9.53 -15.36
CA ALA A 104 17.58 -10.44 -15.56
C ALA A 104 17.90 -11.89 -15.14
N MET A 105 19.12 -12.35 -15.35
CA MET A 105 19.53 -13.73 -15.01
C MET A 105 19.91 -13.94 -13.54
N THR A 106 20.19 -12.87 -12.79
CA THR A 106 20.67 -12.97 -11.40
C THR A 106 19.66 -12.53 -10.37
N ARG A 107 18.56 -11.89 -10.78
CA ARG A 107 17.48 -11.48 -9.89
C ARG A 107 16.49 -12.62 -9.68
N THR A 108 15.88 -12.58 -8.54
CA THR A 108 14.82 -13.52 -8.11
C THR A 108 13.53 -12.76 -7.84
N SER A 109 12.41 -13.47 -7.72
CA SER A 109 11.14 -12.86 -7.30
C SER A 109 11.23 -12.17 -5.93
N PHE A 110 12.14 -12.58 -5.05
CA PHE A 110 12.37 -11.91 -3.76
C PHE A 110 13.00 -10.52 -3.94
N ASP A 111 13.91 -10.37 -4.90
CA ASP A 111 14.49 -9.05 -5.24
C ASP A 111 13.40 -8.13 -5.79
N ASP A 112 12.51 -8.65 -6.63
CA ASP A 112 11.39 -7.90 -7.20
C ASP A 112 10.36 -7.54 -6.13
N GLU A 113 10.16 -8.38 -5.11
CA GLU A 113 9.28 -8.08 -3.97
C GLU A 113 9.82 -6.90 -3.14
N ILE A 114 11.14 -6.86 -2.90
CA ILE A 114 11.77 -5.74 -2.19
C ILE A 114 11.65 -4.45 -3.01
N ASP A 115 11.94 -4.50 -4.31
CA ASP A 115 11.76 -3.36 -5.21
C ASP A 115 10.30 -2.88 -5.21
N ALA A 116 9.35 -3.79 -5.24
CA ALA A 116 7.92 -3.50 -5.23
C ALA A 116 7.49 -2.74 -3.96
N VAL A 117 8.03 -3.08 -2.80
CA VAL A 117 7.78 -2.36 -1.53
C VAL A 117 8.29 -0.92 -1.62
N VAL A 118 9.51 -0.73 -2.14
CA VAL A 118 10.11 0.59 -2.32
C VAL A 118 9.30 1.41 -3.34
N ASN A 119 8.94 0.81 -4.46
CA ASN A 119 8.16 1.44 -5.53
C ASN A 119 6.76 1.82 -5.05
N ALA A 120 6.08 0.96 -4.28
CA ALA A 120 4.77 1.24 -3.70
C ALA A 120 4.81 2.48 -2.80
N ARG A 121 5.81 2.57 -1.92
CA ARG A 121 6.00 3.76 -1.08
C ARG A 121 6.28 5.00 -1.92
N ASN A 122 7.16 4.92 -2.91
CA ASN A 122 7.50 6.05 -3.76
C ASN A 122 6.30 6.53 -4.58
N THR A 123 5.51 5.61 -5.12
CA THR A 123 4.26 5.89 -5.84
C THR A 123 3.27 6.65 -4.96
N LEU A 124 3.05 6.18 -3.72
CA LEU A 124 2.18 6.86 -2.77
C LEU A 124 2.72 8.27 -2.42
N MET A 125 4.03 8.40 -2.16
CA MET A 125 4.66 9.68 -1.82
C MET A 125 4.68 10.67 -2.99
N ALA A 126 4.59 10.19 -4.23
CA ALA A 126 4.40 11.03 -5.41
C ALA A 126 2.94 11.50 -5.59
N GLY A 127 2.02 11.08 -4.72
CA GLY A 127 0.62 11.50 -4.72
C GLY A 127 -0.34 10.53 -5.41
N PHE A 128 0.13 9.37 -5.87
CA PHE A 128 -0.74 8.34 -6.43
C PHE A 128 -1.29 7.46 -5.32
N THR A 129 -2.57 7.60 -5.03
CA THR A 129 -3.25 6.83 -3.98
C THR A 129 -3.88 5.54 -4.48
N SER A 130 -3.92 5.36 -5.79
CA SER A 130 -4.42 4.16 -6.45
C SER A 130 -3.59 3.86 -7.70
N ALA A 131 -3.35 2.58 -7.98
CA ALA A 131 -2.65 2.17 -9.19
C ALA A 131 -3.16 0.81 -9.69
N ARG A 132 -3.12 0.62 -11.02
CA ARG A 132 -3.34 -0.67 -11.66
C ARG A 132 -2.02 -1.23 -12.16
N ASP A 133 -1.57 -2.32 -11.55
CA ASP A 133 -0.47 -3.10 -12.08
C ASP A 133 -1.00 -4.01 -13.20
N VAL A 134 -0.39 -3.91 -14.38
CA VAL A 134 -0.84 -4.61 -15.59
C VAL A 134 0.12 -5.72 -16.02
N GLY A 135 1.12 -6.02 -15.21
CA GLY A 135 2.02 -7.15 -15.47
C GLY A 135 3.16 -7.24 -14.46
N GLY A 136 3.29 -8.40 -13.84
CA GLY A 136 4.34 -8.75 -12.88
C GLY A 136 4.16 -10.19 -12.41
N ASP A 137 5.11 -10.68 -11.61
CA ASP A 137 4.96 -11.98 -10.95
C ASP A 137 3.70 -11.97 -10.09
N THR A 138 2.78 -12.92 -10.37
CA THR A 138 1.47 -12.98 -9.72
C THR A 138 1.58 -13.10 -8.21
N GLN A 139 2.54 -13.87 -7.70
CA GLN A 139 2.71 -14.08 -6.27
C GLN A 139 3.18 -12.78 -5.60
N VAL A 140 4.14 -12.10 -6.21
CA VAL A 140 4.70 -10.84 -5.71
C VAL A 140 3.65 -9.73 -5.69
N VAL A 141 2.96 -9.49 -6.80
CA VAL A 141 1.99 -8.39 -6.85
C VAL A 141 0.78 -8.62 -5.96
N VAL A 142 0.36 -9.89 -5.76
CA VAL A 142 -0.73 -10.25 -4.85
C VAL A 142 -0.29 -10.11 -3.39
N ALA A 143 0.93 -10.53 -3.05
CA ALA A 143 1.48 -10.37 -1.71
C ALA A 143 1.59 -8.88 -1.34
N LEU A 144 2.16 -8.07 -2.23
CA LEU A 144 2.26 -6.62 -2.08
C LEU A 144 0.88 -5.96 -1.85
N LYS A 145 -0.10 -6.26 -2.71
CA LYS A 145 -1.48 -5.76 -2.58
C LYS A 145 -2.08 -6.10 -1.22
N ASN A 146 -1.90 -7.34 -0.75
CA ASN A 146 -2.44 -7.79 0.53
C ASN A 146 -1.73 -7.11 1.70
N ALA A 147 -0.41 -6.93 1.64
CA ALA A 147 0.37 -6.23 2.65
C ALA A 147 -0.05 -4.76 2.79
N ILE A 148 -0.26 -4.05 1.67
CA ILE A 148 -0.76 -2.68 1.66
C ILE A 148 -2.20 -2.64 2.22
N LYS A 149 -3.09 -3.52 1.76
CA LYS A 149 -4.48 -3.59 2.23
C LYS A 149 -4.58 -3.88 3.72
N GLY A 150 -3.66 -4.71 4.23
CA GLY A 150 -3.57 -5.03 5.65
C GLY A 150 -2.89 -3.96 6.51
N GLY A 151 -2.39 -2.87 5.92
CA GLY A 151 -1.69 -1.81 6.63
C GLY A 151 -0.28 -2.19 7.10
N LEU A 152 0.28 -3.29 6.59
CA LEU A 152 1.61 -3.74 6.95
C LEU A 152 2.70 -2.82 6.36
N ILE A 153 2.48 -2.34 5.14
CA ILE A 153 3.40 -1.43 4.45
C ILE A 153 2.61 -0.28 3.80
N PRO A 154 3.20 0.92 3.67
CA PRO A 154 2.59 2.04 2.97
C PRO A 154 2.63 1.82 1.45
N GLY A 155 1.53 2.15 0.77
CA GLY A 155 1.44 2.08 -0.69
C GLY A 155 0.06 2.51 -1.19
N PRO A 156 -0.11 2.66 -2.51
CA PRO A 156 -1.39 2.97 -3.12
C PRO A 156 -2.34 1.77 -3.03
N ARG A 157 -3.64 1.99 -3.18
CA ARG A 157 -4.58 0.90 -3.41
C ARG A 157 -4.29 0.25 -4.75
N LEU A 158 -3.97 -1.06 -4.74
CA LEU A 158 -3.55 -1.78 -5.94
C LEU A 158 -4.67 -2.64 -6.53
N TRP A 159 -4.81 -2.57 -7.85
CA TRP A 159 -5.44 -3.57 -8.70
C TRP A 159 -4.33 -4.26 -9.49
N VAL A 160 -4.27 -5.58 -9.45
CA VAL A 160 -3.16 -6.34 -10.02
C VAL A 160 -3.68 -7.37 -11.01
N ALA A 161 -3.03 -7.44 -12.18
CA ALA A 161 -3.34 -8.41 -13.22
C ALA A 161 -2.56 -9.73 -13.01
N GLY A 162 -1.37 -9.65 -12.45
CA GLY A 162 -0.43 -10.76 -12.40
C GLY A 162 0.32 -10.93 -13.72
N THR A 163 0.73 -12.15 -14.05
CA THR A 163 1.49 -12.44 -15.26
C THR A 163 0.73 -12.02 -16.51
N PRO A 164 1.33 -11.21 -17.40
CA PRO A 164 0.66 -10.75 -18.62
C PRO A 164 0.43 -11.91 -19.58
N LEU A 165 -0.67 -11.84 -20.33
CA LEU A 165 -0.97 -12.79 -21.41
C LEU A 165 -0.48 -12.22 -22.72
N GLY A 166 0.23 -13.05 -23.50
CA GLY A 166 0.74 -12.68 -24.82
C GLY A 166 1.00 -13.90 -25.72
N PRO A 167 1.14 -13.70 -27.03
CA PRO A 167 1.58 -14.76 -27.91
C PRO A 167 3.07 -15.04 -27.68
N THR A 168 3.52 -16.25 -27.99
CA THR A 168 4.95 -16.60 -28.07
C THR A 168 5.69 -15.63 -28.99
N GLY A 169 6.82 -15.10 -28.53
CA GLY A 169 7.59 -14.07 -29.22
C GLY A 169 6.98 -12.67 -29.14
N GLY A 170 5.88 -12.47 -28.40
CA GLY A 170 5.25 -11.17 -28.20
C GLY A 170 5.86 -10.35 -27.06
N HIS A 171 5.34 -9.14 -26.87
CA HIS A 171 5.83 -8.20 -25.84
C HIS A 171 5.78 -8.76 -24.40
N GLY A 172 4.75 -9.56 -24.09
CA GLY A 172 4.57 -10.17 -22.77
C GLY A 172 5.31 -11.50 -22.57
N ASP A 173 6.06 -11.97 -23.57
CA ASP A 173 6.83 -13.20 -23.50
C ASP A 173 8.21 -12.89 -22.92
N ALA A 174 8.44 -13.26 -21.68
CA ALA A 174 9.70 -13.02 -20.99
C ALA A 174 10.87 -13.81 -21.60
N ALA A 175 10.60 -14.92 -22.27
CA ALA A 175 11.59 -15.72 -22.98
C ALA A 175 11.87 -15.22 -24.41
N ASN A 176 11.20 -14.14 -24.85
CA ASN A 176 11.29 -13.63 -26.22
C ASN A 176 12.75 -13.29 -26.61
N GLY A 177 13.30 -14.07 -27.53
CA GLY A 177 14.67 -13.92 -28.05
C GLY A 177 15.75 -14.55 -27.19
N LEU A 178 15.39 -15.25 -26.11
CA LEU A 178 16.32 -16.07 -25.35
C LEU A 178 16.43 -17.48 -25.94
N ASP A 179 17.56 -18.12 -25.73
CA ASP A 179 17.72 -19.54 -25.97
C ASP A 179 16.77 -20.30 -25.02
N PRO A 180 15.97 -21.28 -25.52
CA PRO A 180 15.07 -22.06 -24.68
C PRO A 180 15.76 -22.77 -23.49
N GLU A 181 17.07 -23.06 -23.59
CA GLU A 181 17.85 -23.61 -22.48
C GLU A 181 18.11 -22.59 -21.36
N LEU A 182 17.90 -21.29 -21.62
CA LEU A 182 18.05 -20.19 -20.66
C LEU A 182 16.73 -19.77 -20.04
N GLU A 183 15.60 -20.41 -20.43
CA GLU A 183 14.31 -20.11 -19.85
C GLU A 183 14.33 -20.34 -18.33
N HIS A 184 14.00 -19.31 -17.59
CA HIS A 184 13.90 -19.40 -16.15
C HIS A 184 12.46 -19.82 -15.76
N PRO A 185 12.27 -20.91 -14.96
CA PRO A 185 10.95 -21.27 -14.44
C PRO A 185 10.41 -20.10 -13.60
N GLY A 186 9.40 -19.43 -14.05
CA GLY A 186 8.79 -18.26 -13.40
C GLY A 186 8.74 -17.01 -14.28
N TRP A 187 9.26 -17.10 -15.50
CA TRP A 187 9.13 -16.04 -16.52
C TRP A 187 7.96 -16.27 -17.47
N THR A 188 7.22 -17.39 -17.30
CA THR A 188 6.04 -17.76 -18.09
C THR A 188 4.76 -17.72 -17.26
#